data_6e7361ab6b7c1ce9a6aa047bd81b6a85
#
_entry.id   6e7361ab6b7c1ce9a6aa047bd81b6a85
#
_cell.length_a   1.000
_cell.length_b   1.000
_cell.length_c   1.000
_cell.angle_alpha   90.00
_cell.angle_beta   90.00
_cell.angle_gamma   90.00
#
_symmetry.space_group_name_H-M   'P 1'
#
loop_
_entity.id
_entity.type
_entity.pdbx_description
1 polymer ?
#
loop_
_entity_poly.entity_id
_entity_poly.type
_entity_poly.pdbx_seq_one_letter_code
_entity_poly.pdbx_strand_id
1 'polypeptide(L)'
;MFEAAGSVFTAQQAVQIVARGGKIMMVGTQSKPVPIDFLKINREVMIQTSFRYCNNFPQTIEAIASGKFNVKDMVTNIYDYKDVQQAFMDAIDPEKKANMVKGVIKVAD
;
A
#
# COMPACT_ATOMS: atom_id res chain seq x y z
N MET A 1 10.65 8.36 -6.42
CA MET A 1 10.26 6.94 -6.34
C MET A 1 9.42 6.71 -5.09
N PHE A 2 8.40 5.84 -5.16
CA PHE A 2 7.58 5.47 -4.01
C PHE A 2 7.77 4.00 -3.70
N GLU A 3 8.01 3.66 -2.44
CA GLU A 3 7.99 2.31 -1.91
C GLU A 3 6.71 2.16 -1.08
N ALA A 4 5.78 1.32 -1.52
CA ALA A 4 4.47 1.14 -0.90
C ALA A 4 4.14 -0.32 -0.55
N ALA A 5 5.07 -1.24 -0.78
CA ALA A 5 4.88 -2.66 -0.48
C ALA A 5 5.20 -3.01 0.98
N GLY A 6 6.06 -2.23 1.64
CA GLY A 6 6.42 -2.44 3.03
C GLY A 6 7.29 -3.68 3.27
N SER A 7 8.08 -4.10 2.29
CA SER A 7 8.96 -5.24 2.45
C SER A 7 10.44 -4.83 2.48
N VAL A 8 11.27 -5.60 3.19
CA VAL A 8 12.73 -5.39 3.21
C VAL A 8 13.30 -5.42 1.79
N PHE A 9 12.82 -6.33 0.96
CA PHE A 9 13.29 -6.49 -0.42
C PHE A 9 13.00 -5.23 -1.26
N THR A 10 11.76 -4.72 -1.25
CA THR A 10 11.39 -3.55 -2.06
C THR A 10 12.05 -2.28 -1.56
N ALA A 11 12.27 -2.15 -0.25
CA ALA A 11 13.01 -1.03 0.32
C ALA A 11 14.49 -1.04 -0.11
N GLN A 12 15.15 -2.20 -0.13
CA GLN A 12 16.52 -2.34 -0.63
C GLN A 12 16.60 -2.10 -2.15
N GLN A 13 15.62 -2.62 -2.89
CA GLN A 13 15.51 -2.37 -4.33
C GLN A 13 15.35 -0.88 -4.64
N ALA A 14 14.54 -0.16 -3.86
CA ALA A 14 14.37 1.28 -4.01
C ALA A 14 15.71 2.04 -3.92
N VAL A 15 16.57 1.65 -2.99
CA VAL A 15 17.91 2.22 -2.82
C VAL A 15 18.80 1.93 -4.04
N GLN A 16 18.68 0.75 -4.63
CA GLN A 16 19.51 0.35 -5.78
C GLN A 16 19.16 1.12 -7.05
N ILE A 17 17.87 1.35 -7.30
CA ILE A 17 17.37 1.87 -8.59
C ILE A 17 17.09 3.37 -8.60
N VAL A 18 17.13 4.04 -7.44
CA VAL A 18 16.92 5.49 -7.38
C VAL A 18 18.00 6.23 -8.15
N ALA A 19 17.61 7.23 -8.92
CA ALA A 19 18.55 8.09 -9.65
C ALA A 19 19.41 8.96 -8.70
N ARG A 20 20.53 9.48 -9.20
CA ARG A 20 21.35 10.47 -8.49
C ARG A 20 20.51 11.70 -8.18
N GLY A 21 20.65 12.26 -6.98
CA GLY A 21 19.84 13.37 -6.48
C GLY A 21 18.36 13.04 -6.30
N GLY A 22 18.00 11.75 -6.48
CA GLY A 22 16.62 11.29 -6.44
C GLY A 22 16.04 11.22 -5.03
N LYS A 23 14.72 11.09 -4.96
CA LYS A 23 13.99 10.96 -3.70
C LYS A 23 13.28 9.62 -3.62
N ILE A 24 13.38 8.98 -2.46
CA ILE A 24 12.61 7.79 -2.11
C ILE A 24 11.60 8.19 -1.04
N MET A 25 10.31 8.01 -1.34
CA MET A 25 9.23 8.12 -0.37
C MET A 25 8.84 6.73 0.12
N MET A 26 9.12 6.45 1.38
CA MET A 26 8.75 5.19 2.04
C MET A 26 7.33 5.34 2.59
N VAL A 27 6.36 4.76 1.90
CA VAL A 27 4.94 4.74 2.28
C VAL A 27 4.59 3.41 2.97
N GLY A 28 5.20 2.32 2.51
CA GLY A 28 5.02 1.00 3.09
C GLY A 28 5.57 0.90 4.52
N THR A 29 4.81 0.28 5.42
CA THR A 29 5.27 0.02 6.80
C THR A 29 6.11 -1.25 6.82
N GLN A 30 7.38 -1.10 7.18
CA GLN A 30 8.31 -2.21 7.26
C GLN A 30 8.07 -3.02 8.54
N SER A 31 8.02 -4.35 8.43
CA SER A 31 7.84 -5.25 9.56
C SER A 31 9.15 -5.61 10.27
N LYS A 32 10.29 -5.31 9.65
CA LYS A 32 11.64 -5.61 10.14
C LYS A 32 12.60 -4.47 9.78
N PRO A 33 13.73 -4.32 10.51
CA PRO A 33 14.78 -3.38 10.11
C PRO A 33 15.27 -3.66 8.68
N VAL A 34 15.48 -2.59 7.91
CA VAL A 34 15.99 -2.66 6.55
C VAL A 34 17.45 -2.24 6.55
N PRO A 35 18.41 -3.13 6.30
CA PRO A 35 19.79 -2.74 6.14
C PRO A 35 19.96 -1.98 4.82
N ILE A 36 20.55 -0.79 4.90
CA ILE A 36 20.84 0.06 3.75
C ILE A 36 22.35 0.16 3.56
N ASP A 37 22.80 -0.14 2.34
CA ASP A 37 24.18 0.06 1.94
C ASP A 37 24.40 1.54 1.54
N PHE A 38 24.97 2.32 2.44
CA PHE A 38 25.22 3.74 2.20
C PHE A 38 26.20 4.02 1.05
N LEU A 39 27.06 3.07 0.69
CA LEU A 39 27.93 3.20 -0.50
C LEU A 39 27.09 3.30 -1.79
N LYS A 40 25.96 2.58 -1.84
CA LYS A 40 25.07 2.59 -3.01
C LYS A 40 24.24 3.85 -3.13
N ILE A 41 23.96 4.54 -2.01
CA ILE A 41 23.19 5.79 -2.00
C ILE A 41 24.07 7.05 -1.83
N ASN A 42 25.38 6.91 -1.90
CA ASN A 42 26.31 8.04 -1.91
C ASN A 42 26.22 8.83 -3.23
N ARG A 43 25.03 9.38 -3.50
CA ARG A 43 24.65 10.08 -4.74
C ARG A 43 23.61 11.17 -4.48
N GLU A 44 23.68 11.79 -3.30
CA GLU A 44 22.74 12.86 -2.89
C GLU A 44 21.28 12.38 -2.86
N VAL A 45 21.04 11.12 -2.53
CA VAL A 45 19.70 10.54 -2.43
C VAL A 45 19.02 10.98 -1.14
N MET A 46 17.77 11.42 -1.25
CA MET A 46 16.92 11.74 -0.09
C MET A 46 15.98 10.56 0.19
N ILE A 47 15.96 10.08 1.44
CA ILE A 47 14.98 9.08 1.90
C ILE A 47 14.05 9.78 2.90
N GLN A 48 12.76 9.74 2.61
CA GLN A 48 11.71 10.34 3.44
C GLN A 48 10.61 9.31 3.70
N THR A 49 10.04 9.34 4.87
CA THR A 49 8.91 8.48 5.23
C THR A 49 7.60 9.25 5.13
N SER A 50 6.52 8.54 4.84
CA SER A 50 5.15 9.04 4.97
C SER A 50 4.40 8.14 5.94
N PHE A 51 3.76 8.73 6.95
CA PHE A 51 3.04 7.98 7.96
C PHE A 51 1.57 8.38 7.97
N ARG A 52 0.74 7.44 7.51
CA ARG A 52 -0.72 7.48 7.55
C ARG A 52 -1.35 8.79 7.01
N TYR A 53 -2.59 9.03 7.40
CA TYR A 53 -3.43 10.13 6.92
C TYR A 53 -3.24 11.38 7.79
N CYS A 54 -2.76 12.44 7.21
CA CYS A 54 -2.71 13.73 7.89
C CYS A 54 -3.80 14.63 7.29
N ASN A 55 -4.99 14.66 7.92
CA ASN A 55 -6.13 15.48 7.53
C ASN A 55 -6.62 15.30 6.07
N ASN A 56 -6.38 14.11 5.49
CA ASN A 56 -6.65 13.87 4.07
C ASN A 56 -8.03 13.26 3.79
N PHE A 57 -8.80 12.85 4.83
CA PHE A 57 -10.09 12.21 4.64
C PHE A 57 -11.10 13.06 3.85
N PRO A 58 -11.34 14.34 4.20
CA PRO A 58 -12.30 15.15 3.46
C PRO A 58 -11.93 15.29 1.97
N GLN A 59 -10.65 15.54 1.68
CA GLN A 59 -10.13 15.68 0.31
C GLN A 59 -10.24 14.38 -0.48
N THR A 60 -9.99 13.23 0.17
CA THR A 60 -10.10 11.91 -0.47
C THR A 60 -11.56 11.58 -0.78
N ILE A 61 -12.48 11.87 0.15
CA ILE A 61 -13.93 11.68 -0.05
C ILE A 61 -14.41 12.55 -1.21
N GLU A 62 -14.02 13.83 -1.25
CA GLU A 62 -14.38 14.75 -2.32
C GLU A 62 -13.83 14.26 -3.68
N ALA A 63 -12.60 13.80 -3.71
CA ALA A 63 -11.98 13.30 -4.94
C ALA A 63 -12.68 12.04 -5.49
N ILE A 64 -13.16 11.16 -4.61
CA ILE A 64 -13.97 9.99 -5.00
C ILE A 64 -15.37 10.43 -5.42
N ALA A 65 -16.05 11.27 -4.63
CA ALA A 65 -17.41 11.73 -4.90
C ALA A 65 -17.51 12.52 -6.21
N SER A 66 -16.49 13.33 -6.53
CA SER A 66 -16.43 14.09 -7.77
C SER A 66 -16.03 13.24 -9.00
N GLY A 67 -15.78 11.94 -8.84
CA GLY A 67 -15.38 11.04 -9.93
C GLY A 67 -13.94 11.21 -10.43
N LYS A 68 -13.11 12.02 -9.75
CA LYS A 68 -11.68 12.16 -10.10
C LYS A 68 -10.91 10.86 -9.93
N PHE A 69 -11.33 10.02 -8.97
CA PHE A 69 -10.79 8.69 -8.74
C PHE A 69 -11.90 7.65 -8.78
N ASN A 70 -11.77 6.66 -9.66
CA ASN A 70 -12.61 5.47 -9.64
C ASN A 70 -11.96 4.43 -8.71
N VAL A 71 -12.61 4.16 -7.58
CA VAL A 71 -12.16 3.15 -6.61
C VAL A 71 -13.03 1.89 -6.63
N LYS A 72 -14.08 1.86 -7.46
CA LYS A 72 -15.02 0.72 -7.52
C LYS A 72 -14.33 -0.57 -7.94
N ASP A 73 -13.41 -0.48 -8.90
CA ASP A 73 -12.68 -1.63 -9.41
C ASP A 73 -11.69 -2.23 -8.39
N MET A 74 -11.41 -1.49 -7.30
CA MET A 74 -10.61 -2.02 -6.19
C MET A 74 -11.39 -2.98 -5.30
N VAL A 75 -12.74 -2.92 -5.30
CA VAL A 75 -13.59 -3.85 -4.57
C VAL A 75 -13.72 -5.12 -5.40
N THR A 76 -12.86 -6.10 -5.12
CA THR A 76 -12.79 -7.35 -5.88
C THR A 76 -13.73 -8.43 -5.36
N ASN A 77 -14.05 -8.39 -4.07
CA ASN A 77 -14.84 -9.42 -3.41
C ASN A 77 -15.88 -8.77 -2.48
N ILE A 78 -17.12 -9.24 -2.59
CA ILE A 78 -18.20 -8.82 -1.70
C ILE A 78 -18.76 -10.09 -1.03
N TYR A 79 -18.85 -10.05 0.29
CA TYR A 79 -19.34 -11.14 1.12
C TYR A 79 -20.59 -10.71 1.87
N ASP A 80 -21.56 -11.58 2.02
CA ASP A 80 -22.68 -11.38 2.95
C ASP A 80 -22.18 -11.47 4.40
N TYR A 81 -22.87 -10.85 5.33
CA TYR A 81 -22.51 -10.87 6.75
C TYR A 81 -22.41 -12.29 7.31
N LYS A 82 -23.28 -13.21 6.87
CA LYS A 82 -23.25 -14.63 7.27
C LYS A 82 -21.94 -15.33 6.88
N ASP A 83 -21.24 -14.85 5.85
CA ASP A 83 -20.04 -15.43 5.29
C ASP A 83 -18.76 -14.70 5.79
N VAL A 84 -18.87 -13.94 6.89
CA VAL A 84 -17.76 -13.16 7.45
C VAL A 84 -16.52 -14.00 7.74
N GLN A 85 -16.70 -15.21 8.26
CA GLN A 85 -15.59 -16.12 8.54
C GLN A 85 -14.86 -16.51 7.24
N GLN A 86 -15.61 -16.78 6.19
CA GLN A 86 -15.03 -17.11 4.88
C GLN A 86 -14.25 -15.93 4.31
N ALA A 87 -14.75 -14.70 4.46
CA ALA A 87 -14.04 -13.49 4.02
C ALA A 87 -12.65 -13.36 4.68
N PHE A 88 -12.53 -13.65 5.97
CA PHE A 88 -11.24 -13.67 6.66
C PHE A 88 -10.33 -14.81 6.20
N MET A 89 -10.88 -15.99 5.99
CA MET A 89 -10.10 -17.13 5.49
C MET A 89 -9.56 -16.87 4.09
N ASP A 90 -10.37 -16.28 3.21
CA ASP A 90 -9.94 -15.92 1.85
C ASP A 90 -8.85 -14.82 1.86
N ALA A 91 -8.91 -13.89 2.80
CA ALA A 91 -7.90 -12.82 2.92
C ALA A 91 -6.52 -13.30 3.38
N ILE A 92 -6.43 -14.45 4.06
CA ILE A 92 -5.17 -15.05 4.51
C ILE A 92 -4.69 -16.19 3.60
N ASP A 93 -5.55 -16.73 2.75
CA ASP A 93 -5.22 -17.77 1.79
C ASP A 93 -4.28 -17.20 0.70
N PRO A 94 -3.07 -17.74 0.51
CA PRO A 94 -2.12 -17.20 -0.46
C PRO A 94 -2.62 -17.19 -1.90
N GLU A 95 -3.41 -18.20 -2.32
CA GLU A 95 -3.93 -18.30 -3.68
C GLU A 95 -5.04 -17.28 -3.94
N LYS A 96 -5.98 -17.16 -3.00
CA LYS A 96 -7.11 -16.22 -3.10
C LYS A 96 -6.66 -14.78 -2.92
N LYS A 97 -5.75 -14.53 -1.97
CA LYS A 97 -5.19 -13.22 -1.69
C LYS A 97 -4.50 -12.60 -2.91
N ALA A 98 -3.90 -13.42 -3.78
CA ALA A 98 -3.23 -12.92 -4.98
C ALA A 98 -4.17 -12.13 -5.92
N ASN A 99 -5.47 -12.44 -5.89
CA ASN A 99 -6.50 -11.80 -6.71
C ASN A 99 -7.44 -10.88 -5.91
N MET A 100 -7.21 -10.71 -4.61
CA MET A 100 -8.04 -9.89 -3.73
C MET A 100 -7.33 -8.56 -3.44
N VAL A 101 -7.86 -7.46 -3.97
CA VAL A 101 -7.39 -6.10 -3.63
C VAL A 101 -8.15 -5.58 -2.40
N LYS A 102 -9.48 -5.63 -2.44
CA LYS A 102 -10.34 -5.21 -1.34
C LYS A 102 -11.55 -6.12 -1.20
N GLY A 103 -11.63 -6.81 -0.06
CA GLY A 103 -12.85 -7.50 0.36
C GLY A 103 -13.75 -6.60 1.17
N VAL A 104 -15.05 -6.64 0.90
CA VAL A 104 -16.07 -5.87 1.61
C VAL A 104 -17.11 -6.83 2.17
N ILE A 105 -17.52 -6.62 3.42
CA ILE A 105 -18.60 -7.38 4.06
C ILE A 105 -19.85 -6.48 4.07
N LYS A 106 -20.92 -6.97 3.43
CA LYS A 106 -22.22 -6.31 3.41
C LYS A 106 -22.96 -6.63 4.72
N VAL A 107 -23.12 -5.65 5.58
CA VAL A 107 -23.73 -5.82 6.91
C VAL A 107 -25.26 -5.59 6.90
N ALA A 108 -25.73 -4.73 6.01
CA ALA A 108 -27.15 -4.45 5.78
C ALA A 108 -27.42 -4.13 4.31
N ASP A 109 -28.68 -4.21 3.91
CA ASP A 109 -29.15 -3.79 2.58
C ASP A 109 -29.17 -2.27 2.40
#